data_67dea194a118886cbaeda1402e59bdf1
#
_entry.id   67dea194a118886cbaeda1402e59bdf1
#
_cell.length_a   1.000
_cell.length_b   1.000
_cell.length_c   1.000
_cell.angle_alpha   90.00
_cell.angle_beta   90.00
_cell.angle_gamma   90.00
#
_symmetry.space_group_name_H-M   'P 1'
#
loop_
_entity.id
_entity.type
_entity.pdbx_description
1 polymer ?
#
loop_
_entity_poly.entity_id
_entity_poly.type
_entity_poly.pdbx_seq_one_letter_code
_entity_poly.pdbx_strand_id
1 'polypeptide(L)'
;MVKTAQVGAGSVVFAQSYVSDHVQIGQHASINFACTLNHDTVLGDFVSLGPRVSLCGGVKVDSLSELGASVTVIPNVQIHSGVMVGAGAVVTRTLAAGVTAVGVPARAK
;
A
#
# COMPACT_ATOMS: atom_id res chain seq x y z
N MET A 1 1.61 -15.97 -3.83
CA MET A 1 0.82 -15.05 -4.68
C MET A 1 -0.20 -15.85 -5.45
N VAL A 2 -1.42 -15.39 -5.50
CA VAL A 2 -2.48 -16.12 -6.21
C VAL A 2 -2.50 -15.77 -7.70
N LYS A 3 -3.11 -16.65 -8.50
CA LYS A 3 -3.07 -16.52 -9.96
C LYS A 3 -3.78 -15.28 -10.49
N THR A 4 -4.78 -14.76 -9.77
CA THR A 4 -5.54 -13.59 -10.21
C THR A 4 -4.83 -12.28 -9.92
N ALA A 5 -3.72 -12.30 -9.20
CA ALA A 5 -2.93 -11.10 -8.95
C ALA A 5 -2.10 -10.75 -10.19
N GLN A 6 -1.98 -9.45 -10.45
CA GLN A 6 -1.18 -8.93 -11.56
C GLN A 6 -0.09 -8.03 -11.01
N VAL A 7 1.13 -8.26 -11.45
CA VAL A 7 2.31 -7.51 -11.00
C VAL A 7 2.98 -6.88 -12.21
N GLY A 8 3.09 -5.56 -12.20
CA GLY A 8 3.69 -4.79 -13.28
C GLY A 8 5.20 -5.01 -13.39
N ALA A 9 5.75 -4.64 -14.55
CA ALA A 9 7.17 -4.79 -14.84
C ALA A 9 8.03 -4.00 -13.84
N GLY A 10 9.15 -4.58 -13.43
CA GLY A 10 10.10 -3.93 -12.52
C GLY A 10 9.69 -3.91 -11.07
N SER A 11 8.53 -4.46 -10.73
CA SER A 11 8.07 -4.52 -9.35
C SER A 11 8.67 -5.71 -8.62
N VAL A 12 8.93 -5.54 -7.32
CA VAL A 12 9.53 -6.56 -6.47
C VAL A 12 8.64 -6.79 -5.26
N VAL A 13 8.33 -8.07 -5.00
CA VAL A 13 7.60 -8.49 -3.80
C VAL A 13 8.54 -9.38 -2.99
N PHE A 14 8.92 -8.89 -1.81
CA PHE A 14 9.86 -9.61 -0.96
C PHE A 14 9.18 -10.74 -0.18
N ALA A 15 10.02 -11.55 0.47
CA ALA A 15 9.61 -12.78 1.14
C ALA A 15 8.53 -12.57 2.18
N GLN A 16 7.71 -13.59 2.38
CA GLN A 16 6.65 -13.67 3.38
C GLN A 16 5.51 -12.67 3.18
N SER A 17 5.48 -11.98 2.04
CA SER A 17 4.35 -11.13 1.71
C SER A 17 3.22 -11.96 1.13
N TYR A 18 1.99 -11.59 1.47
CA TYR A 18 0.79 -12.24 0.97
C TYR A 18 0.06 -11.31 0.00
N VAL A 19 -0.16 -11.79 -1.20
CA VAL A 19 -0.88 -11.04 -2.25
C VAL A 19 -2.11 -11.84 -2.62
N SER A 20 -3.28 -11.31 -2.29
CA SER A 20 -4.55 -12.02 -2.41
C SER A 20 -5.18 -11.86 -3.81
N ASP A 21 -6.44 -12.28 -3.93
CA ASP A 21 -7.16 -12.32 -5.20
C ASP A 21 -7.39 -10.91 -5.78
N HIS A 22 -7.26 -10.81 -7.09
CA HIS A 22 -7.56 -9.59 -7.84
C HIS A 22 -6.77 -8.36 -7.41
N VAL A 23 -5.60 -8.57 -6.79
CA VAL A 23 -4.67 -7.49 -6.48
C VAL A 23 -3.98 -7.05 -7.77
N GLN A 24 -3.85 -5.76 -7.97
CA GLN A 24 -3.14 -5.18 -9.10
C GLN A 24 -1.99 -4.33 -8.58
N ILE A 25 -0.79 -4.63 -9.05
CA ILE A 25 0.41 -3.90 -8.66
C ILE A 25 0.97 -3.29 -9.94
N GLY A 26 1.17 -1.98 -9.94
CA GLY A 26 1.71 -1.26 -11.07
C GLY A 26 3.18 -1.58 -11.35
N GLN A 27 3.84 -0.76 -12.13
CA GLN A 27 5.24 -0.93 -12.51
C GLN A 27 6.17 -0.32 -11.46
N HIS A 28 7.34 -0.93 -11.28
CA HIS A 28 8.40 -0.44 -10.41
C HIS A 28 7.94 -0.20 -8.97
N ALA A 29 6.99 -0.99 -8.50
CA ALA A 29 6.57 -0.96 -7.10
C ALA A 29 7.51 -1.83 -6.25
N SER A 30 7.70 -1.42 -5.00
CA SER A 30 8.54 -2.16 -4.06
C SER A 30 7.69 -2.55 -2.85
N ILE A 31 7.48 -3.83 -2.65
CA ILE A 31 6.70 -4.36 -1.54
C ILE A 31 7.65 -5.15 -0.65
N ASN A 32 7.95 -4.60 0.51
CA ASN A 32 8.95 -5.12 1.43
C ASN A 32 8.47 -6.42 2.11
N PHE A 33 9.22 -6.91 3.09
CA PHE A 33 8.95 -8.20 3.74
C PHE A 33 7.63 -8.22 4.49
N ALA A 34 6.96 -9.35 4.45
CA ALA A 34 5.81 -9.67 5.31
C ALA A 34 4.64 -8.67 5.17
N CYS A 35 4.49 -8.07 4.00
CA CYS A 35 3.31 -7.25 3.70
C CYS A 35 2.10 -8.13 3.43
N THR A 36 0.91 -7.60 3.73
CA THR A 36 -0.35 -8.26 3.41
C THR A 36 -1.17 -7.34 2.51
N LEU A 37 -1.41 -7.80 1.29
CA LEU A 37 -2.26 -7.09 0.33
C LEU A 37 -3.52 -7.92 0.14
N ASN A 38 -4.62 -7.48 0.75
CA ASN A 38 -5.88 -8.22 0.70
C ASN A 38 -6.59 -8.02 -0.65
N HIS A 39 -7.71 -8.71 -0.82
CA HIS A 39 -8.40 -8.78 -2.10
C HIS A 39 -8.71 -7.38 -2.67
N ASP A 40 -8.62 -7.28 -4.00
CA ASP A 40 -8.98 -6.06 -4.74
C ASP A 40 -8.13 -4.83 -4.40
N THR A 41 -6.97 -5.01 -3.76
CA THR A 41 -6.03 -3.92 -3.54
C THR A 41 -5.39 -3.50 -4.87
N VAL A 42 -5.27 -2.21 -5.08
CA VAL A 42 -4.63 -1.65 -6.28
C VAL A 42 -3.49 -0.73 -5.86
N LEU A 43 -2.30 -1.03 -6.35
CA LEU A 43 -1.13 -0.16 -6.19
C LEU A 43 -0.76 0.42 -7.53
N GLY A 44 -0.58 1.74 -7.58
CA GLY A 44 -0.09 2.42 -8.76
C GLY A 44 1.41 2.19 -8.99
N ASP A 45 1.96 2.91 -9.96
CA ASP A 45 3.38 2.80 -10.30
C ASP A 45 4.25 3.47 -9.24
N PHE A 46 5.44 2.93 -9.02
CA PHE A 46 6.43 3.48 -8.08
C PHE A 46 5.92 3.62 -6.65
N VAL A 47 4.98 2.79 -6.25
CA VAL A 47 4.53 2.72 -4.85
C VAL A 47 5.55 1.93 -4.05
N SER A 48 5.86 2.41 -2.85
CA SER A 48 6.80 1.74 -1.94
C SER A 48 6.11 1.42 -0.62
N LEU A 49 6.11 0.14 -0.27
CA LEU A 49 5.59 -0.33 1.01
C LEU A 49 6.75 -0.81 1.87
N GLY A 50 6.85 -0.27 3.07
CA GLY A 50 7.82 -0.75 4.07
C GLY A 50 7.45 -2.14 4.58
N PRO A 51 8.29 -2.73 5.44
CA PRO A 51 8.01 -4.08 5.95
C PRO A 51 6.74 -4.10 6.80
N ARG A 52 6.01 -5.20 6.70
CA ARG A 52 4.80 -5.47 7.47
C ARG A 52 3.68 -4.45 7.26
N VAL A 53 3.61 -3.81 6.12
CA VAL A 53 2.44 -3.01 5.75
C VAL A 53 1.25 -3.93 5.51
N SER A 54 0.10 -3.56 6.06
CA SER A 54 -1.13 -4.33 5.91
C SER A 54 -2.19 -3.48 5.22
N LEU A 55 -2.56 -3.87 4.01
CA LEU A 55 -3.62 -3.22 3.24
C LEU A 55 -4.85 -4.12 3.27
N CYS A 56 -5.93 -3.63 3.86
CA CYS A 56 -7.19 -4.36 3.90
C CYS A 56 -7.86 -4.36 2.53
N GLY A 57 -8.96 -5.10 2.38
CA GLY A 57 -9.60 -5.26 1.08
C GLY A 57 -10.04 -3.96 0.43
N GLY A 58 -9.86 -3.86 -0.88
CA GLY A 58 -10.33 -2.71 -1.66
C GLY A 58 -9.54 -1.43 -1.49
N VAL A 59 -8.38 -1.49 -0.86
CA VAL A 59 -7.52 -0.30 -0.70
C VAL A 59 -6.87 0.05 -2.01
N LYS A 60 -6.83 1.35 -2.32
CA LYS A 60 -6.14 1.87 -3.50
C LYS A 60 -5.05 2.83 -3.07
N VAL A 61 -3.84 2.58 -3.53
CA VAL A 61 -2.68 3.43 -3.28
C VAL A 61 -2.18 3.93 -4.62
N ASP A 62 -2.31 5.23 -4.87
CA ASP A 62 -1.94 5.80 -6.16
C ASP A 62 -0.42 5.97 -6.27
N SER A 63 0.02 6.25 -7.49
CA SER A 63 1.44 6.27 -7.85
C SER A 63 2.29 7.18 -6.97
N LEU A 64 3.56 6.80 -6.78
CA LEU A 64 4.57 7.58 -6.06
C LEU A 64 4.33 7.71 -4.56
N SER A 65 3.35 7.02 -4.01
CA SER A 65 3.11 7.03 -2.57
C SER A 65 4.03 6.07 -1.84
N GLU A 66 4.39 6.41 -0.60
CA GLU A 66 5.25 5.60 0.24
C GLU A 66 4.59 5.37 1.59
N LEU A 67 4.48 4.10 1.99
CA LEU A 67 3.94 3.73 3.29
C LEU A 67 5.08 3.15 4.12
N GLY A 68 5.29 3.73 5.30
CA GLY A 68 6.35 3.29 6.21
C GLY A 68 6.07 1.93 6.83
N ALA A 69 7.03 1.42 7.60
CA ALA A 69 6.93 0.11 8.24
C ALA A 69 5.69 0.00 9.11
N SER A 70 5.03 -1.15 9.05
CA SER A 70 3.89 -1.51 9.89
C SER A 70 2.66 -0.60 9.75
N VAL A 71 2.55 0.15 8.65
CA VAL A 71 1.34 0.93 8.37
C VAL A 71 0.19 -0.02 8.08
N THR A 72 -0.97 0.29 8.64
CA THR A 72 -2.22 -0.44 8.40
C THR A 72 -3.23 0.49 7.74
N VAL A 73 -3.88 0.02 6.69
CA VAL A 73 -4.93 0.78 5.99
C VAL A 73 -6.22 -0.02 6.04
N ILE A 74 -7.28 0.58 6.59
CA ILE A 74 -8.58 -0.10 6.71
C ILE A 74 -9.26 -0.28 5.35
N PRO A 75 -10.29 -1.15 5.25
CA PRO A 75 -10.90 -1.46 3.95
C PRO A 75 -11.42 -0.25 3.19
N ASN A 76 -11.26 -0.29 1.88
CA ASN A 76 -11.84 0.65 0.92
C ASN A 76 -11.34 2.10 1.06
N VAL A 77 -10.22 2.30 1.72
CA VAL A 77 -9.58 3.62 1.80
C VAL A 77 -8.77 3.87 0.55
N GLN A 78 -8.75 5.10 0.08
CA GLN A 78 -7.90 5.53 -1.03
C GLN A 78 -6.81 6.47 -0.54
N ILE A 79 -5.59 6.18 -0.95
CA ILE A 79 -4.43 7.03 -0.73
C ILE A 79 -4.03 7.58 -2.09
N HIS A 80 -4.18 8.89 -2.28
CA HIS A 80 -3.89 9.53 -3.56
C HIS A 80 -2.38 9.59 -3.82
N SER A 81 -1.99 10.15 -4.98
CA SER A 81 -0.59 10.08 -5.41
C SER A 81 0.34 10.93 -4.56
N GLY A 82 1.59 10.48 -4.47
CA GLY A 82 2.65 11.24 -3.80
C GLY A 82 2.47 11.39 -2.30
N VAL A 83 1.68 10.53 -1.67
CA VAL A 83 1.45 10.57 -0.22
C VAL A 83 2.57 9.83 0.50
N MET A 84 3.00 10.36 1.64
CA MET A 84 3.93 9.67 2.54
C MET A 84 3.23 9.40 3.86
N VAL A 85 3.22 8.13 4.28
CA VAL A 85 2.62 7.72 5.56
C VAL A 85 3.73 7.23 6.49
N GLY A 86 3.80 7.82 7.67
CA GLY A 86 4.82 7.48 8.65
C GLY A 86 4.63 6.09 9.25
N ALA A 87 5.75 5.48 9.69
CA ALA A 87 5.74 4.13 10.25
C ALA A 87 4.74 3.99 11.40
N GLY A 88 4.08 2.86 11.47
CA GLY A 88 3.14 2.54 12.54
C GLY A 88 1.80 3.24 12.46
N ALA A 89 1.56 4.06 11.44
CA ALA A 89 0.29 4.77 11.31
C ALA A 89 -0.84 3.82 10.94
N VAL A 90 -2.06 4.20 11.33
CA VAL A 90 -3.29 3.49 10.90
C VAL A 90 -4.12 4.47 10.09
N VAL A 91 -4.25 4.21 8.81
CA VAL A 91 -4.98 5.08 7.89
C VAL A 91 -6.45 4.69 7.89
N THR A 92 -7.31 5.59 8.33
CA THR A 92 -8.74 5.33 8.51
C THR A 92 -9.62 6.14 7.57
N ARG A 93 -9.04 7.00 6.73
CA ARG A 93 -9.78 7.79 5.75
C ARG A 93 -8.90 8.12 4.57
N THR A 94 -9.52 8.51 3.48
CA THR A 94 -8.81 8.92 2.26
C THR A 94 -7.82 10.04 2.55
N LEU A 95 -6.61 9.90 2.00
CA LEU A 95 -5.56 10.91 2.11
C LEU A 95 -5.41 11.63 0.77
N ALA A 96 -5.42 12.95 0.81
CA ALA A 96 -5.28 13.79 -0.39
C ALA A 96 -3.85 13.69 -0.95
N ALA A 97 -3.71 13.94 -2.25
CA ALA A 97 -2.43 13.86 -2.93
C ALA A 97 -1.38 14.76 -2.26
N GLY A 98 -0.16 14.27 -2.18
CA GLY A 98 0.99 15.03 -1.72
C GLY A 98 1.10 15.25 -0.22
N VAL A 99 0.16 14.76 0.57
CA VAL A 99 0.23 14.96 2.04
C VAL A 99 1.20 13.98 2.68
N THR A 100 1.72 14.37 3.84
CA THR A 100 2.40 13.46 4.76
C THR A 100 1.49 13.24 5.94
N ALA A 101 1.19 11.97 6.25
CA ALA A 101 0.28 11.62 7.34
C ALA A 101 0.97 10.73 8.35
N VAL A 102 0.69 10.94 9.63
CA VAL A 102 1.29 10.16 10.72
C VAL A 102 0.26 9.87 11.80
N GLY A 103 0.49 8.84 12.57
CA GLY A 103 -0.23 8.58 13.80
C GLY A 103 -1.36 7.56 13.69
N VAL A 104 -2.06 7.39 14.82
CA VAL A 104 -3.21 6.49 14.97
C VAL A 104 -4.36 7.29 15.57
N PRO A 105 -5.39 7.66 14.81
CA PRO A 105 -5.49 7.54 13.35
C PRO A 105 -4.52 8.46 12.63
N ALA A 106 -4.14 8.08 11.40
CA ALA A 106 -3.23 8.88 10.60
C ALA A 106 -3.88 10.21 10.22
N ARG A 107 -3.13 11.28 10.41
CA ARG A 107 -3.59 12.62 10.07
C ARG A 107 -2.51 13.36 9.30
N ALA A 108 -2.90 14.19 8.36
CA ALA A 108 -1.97 15.04 7.61
C ALA A 108 -1.24 15.98 8.57
N LYS A 109 0.07 16.03 8.35
CA LYS A 109 0.94 16.97 9.10
C LYS A 109 0.77 18.37 8.58
#